data_f967f1187c61c2580af2516e03e1c0e3
#
_entry.id   f967f1187c61c2580af2516e03e1c0e3
#
_cell.length_a   1.000
_cell.length_b   1.000
_cell.length_c   1.000
_cell.angle_alpha   90.00
_cell.angle_beta   90.00
_cell.angle_gamma   90.00
#
_symmetry.space_group_name_H-M   'P 1'
#
loop_
_entity.id
_entity.type
_entity.pdbx_description
1 polymer ?
#
loop_
_entity_poly.entity_id
_entity_poly.type
_entity_poly.pdbx_seq_one_letter_code
_entity_poly.pdbx_strand_id
1 'polypeptide(L)'
;MKNASTRRFGIALVAASALLLSACSSSSETAESAAPTAPAAGECSAETLQTLTTGKLAIATGEPAYYPWVIDDAPESGAGFEAAVAYAVATELGFAAEDVSWVRTTFDGAITPGAKDFDFNLQQFSITEERKAAVDFSSPYYSAPQAIVSYTGSPIEGLTTIEELKGAKLGAGVGTTSLDAISTVFGSEPQAFNDNAAAVAALKNGQIDGIVVDLPTAFYLSGVEVEGGIIVGQLPSTGDGDNFGLLLAKDSPITSCVSQAVDAIRASGELDEITAKWLSTDAGAPVLK
;
A
#
# COMPACT_ATOMS: atom_id res chain seq x y z
N MET A 1 -23.91 90.87 0.52
CA MET A 1 -24.58 91.42 1.73
C MET A 1 -24.16 90.52 2.89
N LYS A 2 -23.30 91.06 3.73
CA LYS A 2 -23.51 91.23 5.18
C LYS A 2 -23.58 89.87 5.92
N ASN A 3 -22.79 89.54 6.82
CA ASN A 3 -22.02 90.06 7.98
C ASN A 3 -21.80 88.85 8.86
N ALA A 4 -20.62 88.56 9.26
CA ALA A 4 -19.99 89.05 10.51
C ALA A 4 -20.42 88.20 11.69
N SER A 5 -19.43 87.62 12.33
CA SER A 5 -18.78 88.04 13.58
C SER A 5 -19.19 87.13 14.75
N THR A 6 -18.48 86.65 15.66
CA THR A 6 -17.29 87.02 16.40
C THR A 6 -17.08 86.02 17.53
N ARG A 7 -15.83 85.66 17.84
CA ARG A 7 -15.21 85.60 19.19
C ARG A 7 -15.85 84.72 20.30
N ARG A 8 -15.19 83.99 21.14
CA ARG A 8 -13.90 84.11 21.87
C ARG A 8 -13.65 82.91 22.70
N PHE A 9 -12.36 82.60 22.87
CA PHE A 9 -11.59 82.21 24.06
C PHE A 9 -12.01 81.03 24.96
N GLY A 10 -10.99 80.13 25.25
CA GLY A 10 -10.83 79.41 26.45
C GLY A 10 -9.87 78.17 26.30
N ILE A 11 -8.63 78.39 26.39
CA ILE A 11 -7.53 77.90 27.25
C ILE A 11 -7.62 76.44 27.68
N ALA A 12 -6.62 75.68 27.19
CA ALA A 12 -5.65 74.72 27.80
C ALA A 12 -6.15 73.49 28.58
N LEU A 13 -5.70 72.33 28.22
CA LEU A 13 -4.67 71.53 28.97
C LEU A 13 -4.18 70.33 28.18
N VAL A 14 -2.91 70.08 28.35
CA VAL A 14 -2.01 69.04 27.87
C VAL A 14 -2.45 67.66 28.27
N ALA A 15 -2.40 66.68 27.33
CA ALA A 15 -2.04 65.32 27.68
C ALA A 15 -1.51 64.60 26.43
N ALA A 16 -0.37 63.98 26.61
CA ALA A 16 0.42 63.24 25.64
C ALA A 16 -0.32 62.05 25.06
N SER A 17 -0.28 61.87 23.72
CA SER A 17 -0.75 60.66 23.12
C SER A 17 0.26 60.16 22.07
N ALA A 18 0.68 58.95 22.26
CA ALA A 18 1.62 58.22 21.43
C ALA A 18 1.10 58.05 19.99
N LEU A 19 1.95 58.36 19.07
CA LEU A 19 1.78 58.06 17.64
C LEU A 19 2.02 56.55 17.41
N LEU A 20 0.96 55.84 17.00
CA LEU A 20 1.06 54.55 16.38
C LEU A 20 1.10 54.74 14.87
N LEU A 21 2.29 54.53 14.29
CA LEU A 21 2.43 54.39 12.83
C LEU A 21 1.92 53.01 12.44
N SER A 22 0.81 52.96 11.73
CA SER A 22 0.37 51.78 10.99
C SER A 22 1.22 51.65 9.71
N ALA A 23 2.22 50.79 9.73
CA ALA A 23 2.88 50.35 8.52
C ALA A 23 2.00 49.26 7.87
N CYS A 24 1.38 49.55 6.73
CA CYS A 24 0.86 48.51 5.84
C CYS A 24 2.01 47.72 5.26
N SER A 25 2.30 46.57 5.84
CA SER A 25 3.11 45.53 5.25
C SER A 25 2.19 44.56 4.52
N SER A 26 2.25 44.58 3.21
CA SER A 26 1.66 43.53 2.38
C SER A 26 2.45 42.24 2.58
N SER A 27 2.05 41.41 3.54
CA SER A 27 2.51 40.03 3.65
C SER A 27 1.75 39.20 2.62
N SER A 28 2.47 38.74 1.62
CA SER A 28 2.08 37.57 0.81
C SER A 28 1.85 36.40 1.76
N GLU A 29 0.61 36.03 2.00
CA GLU A 29 0.24 34.76 2.60
C GLU A 29 0.67 33.66 1.65
N THR A 30 1.82 33.06 1.94
CA THR A 30 2.14 31.73 1.45
C THR A 30 1.10 30.82 2.09
N ALA A 31 0.21 30.26 1.28
CA ALA A 31 -0.69 29.20 1.72
C ALA A 31 0.17 28.04 2.17
N GLU A 32 0.39 27.93 3.47
CA GLU A 32 0.93 26.77 4.13
C GLU A 32 -0.10 25.65 3.94
N SER A 33 0.23 24.70 3.08
CA SER A 33 -0.55 23.47 2.90
C SER A 33 -0.60 22.79 4.25
N ALA A 34 -1.73 22.91 4.94
CA ALA A 34 -1.95 22.18 6.18
C ALA A 34 -1.85 20.68 5.88
N ALA A 35 -0.84 20.02 6.45
CA ALA A 35 -0.81 18.58 6.48
C ALA A 35 -2.12 18.07 7.11
N PRO A 36 -2.72 16.98 6.62
CA PRO A 36 -3.92 16.43 7.20
C PRO A 36 -3.66 16.16 8.68
N THR A 37 -4.45 16.76 9.56
CA THR A 37 -4.39 16.53 11.00
C THR A 37 -4.86 15.10 11.25
N ALA A 38 -4.05 14.29 11.91
CA ALA A 38 -4.46 12.93 12.33
C ALA A 38 -5.77 13.05 13.16
N PRO A 39 -6.74 12.12 12.96
CA PRO A 39 -7.96 12.10 13.75
C PRO A 39 -7.67 12.01 15.25
N ALA A 40 -8.53 12.61 16.08
CA ALA A 40 -8.41 12.52 17.51
C ALA A 40 -8.70 11.09 18.01
N ALA A 41 -8.07 10.69 19.14
CA ALA A 41 -8.38 9.40 19.76
C ALA A 41 -9.89 9.35 20.09
N GLY A 42 -10.61 8.34 19.54
CA GLY A 42 -12.07 8.19 19.63
C GLY A 42 -12.82 8.48 18.34
N GLU A 43 -12.17 9.04 17.33
CA GLU A 43 -12.76 9.18 15.97
C GLU A 43 -12.59 7.91 15.12
N CYS A 44 -11.70 7.00 15.51
CA CYS A 44 -11.38 5.77 14.81
C CYS A 44 -11.93 4.55 15.58
N SER A 45 -13.24 4.47 15.77
CA SER A 45 -13.91 3.31 16.38
C SER A 45 -15.00 2.76 15.49
N ALA A 46 -15.41 1.51 15.70
CA ALA A 46 -16.46 0.85 14.93
C ALA A 46 -17.79 1.65 14.89
N GLU A 47 -18.08 2.43 15.94
CA GLU A 47 -19.28 3.25 16.01
C GLU A 47 -19.18 4.55 15.21
N THR A 48 -17.96 5.07 15.02
CA THR A 48 -17.72 6.40 14.42
C THR A 48 -17.19 6.34 13.01
N LEU A 49 -16.54 5.23 12.62
CA LEU A 49 -16.01 5.02 11.29
C LEU A 49 -17.09 5.05 10.21
N GLN A 50 -16.83 5.81 9.15
CA GLN A 50 -17.69 5.91 7.98
C GLN A 50 -17.41 4.77 7.00
N THR A 51 -17.67 3.52 7.42
CA THR A 51 -17.60 2.34 6.59
C THR A 51 -18.77 2.26 5.61
N LEU A 52 -18.68 1.40 4.59
CA LEU A 52 -19.75 1.17 3.61
C LEU A 52 -21.07 0.76 4.27
N THR A 53 -20.99 0.00 5.36
CA THR A 53 -22.14 -0.38 6.18
C THR A 53 -21.81 -0.08 7.63
N THR A 54 -22.55 0.84 8.24
CA THR A 54 -22.32 1.25 9.63
C THR A 54 -22.20 0.04 10.58
N GLY A 55 -21.14 -0.01 11.37
CA GLY A 55 -20.88 -1.09 12.33
C GLY A 55 -20.43 -2.41 11.71
N LYS A 56 -20.13 -2.42 10.41
CA LYS A 56 -19.56 -3.57 9.69
C LYS A 56 -18.32 -3.13 8.92
N LEU A 57 -17.42 -4.07 8.69
CA LEU A 57 -16.19 -3.85 7.95
C LEU A 57 -16.11 -4.83 6.77
N ALA A 58 -16.18 -4.31 5.56
CA ALA A 58 -16.02 -5.09 4.33
C ALA A 58 -14.55 -5.09 3.92
N ILE A 59 -13.85 -6.21 4.12
CA ILE A 59 -12.46 -6.38 3.74
C ILE A 59 -12.37 -7.17 2.45
N ALA A 60 -11.52 -6.75 1.52
CA ALA A 60 -11.31 -7.47 0.27
C ALA A 60 -9.97 -8.18 0.22
N THR A 61 -9.92 -9.24 -0.58
CA THR A 61 -8.70 -9.96 -0.97
C THR A 61 -8.84 -10.54 -2.37
N GLY A 62 -7.79 -11.19 -2.87
CA GLY A 62 -7.75 -11.79 -4.21
C GLY A 62 -8.76 -12.90 -4.46
N GLU A 63 -9.02 -13.17 -5.73
CA GLU A 63 -9.77 -14.34 -6.20
C GLU A 63 -8.98 -15.02 -7.35
N PRO A 64 -8.26 -16.11 -7.04
CA PRO A 64 -8.06 -16.70 -5.71
C PRO A 64 -7.06 -15.91 -4.84
N ALA A 65 -7.11 -16.12 -3.52
CA ALA A 65 -6.10 -15.68 -2.58
C ALA A 65 -5.10 -16.82 -2.32
N TYR A 66 -3.81 -16.49 -2.27
CA TYR A 66 -2.75 -17.50 -2.28
C TYR A 66 -2.01 -17.61 -0.92
N TYR A 67 -1.49 -18.82 -0.66
CA TYR A 67 -0.49 -19.03 0.39
C TYR A 67 0.78 -18.20 0.08
N PRO A 68 1.50 -17.63 1.07
CA PRO A 68 1.23 -17.65 2.52
C PRO A 68 0.32 -16.51 3.00
N TRP A 69 -0.22 -15.73 2.09
CA TRP A 69 -1.04 -14.54 2.36
C TRP A 69 -2.40 -14.90 2.95
N VAL A 70 -3.05 -15.90 2.36
CA VAL A 70 -4.30 -16.50 2.83
C VAL A 70 -4.18 -18.01 2.69
N ILE A 71 -4.49 -18.75 3.75
CA ILE A 71 -4.46 -20.22 3.74
C ILE A 71 -5.75 -20.77 3.14
N ASP A 72 -5.62 -21.79 2.28
CA ASP A 72 -6.74 -22.54 1.67
C ASP A 72 -7.78 -21.64 0.96
N ASP A 73 -7.36 -20.46 0.49
CA ASP A 73 -8.27 -19.48 -0.13
C ASP A 73 -9.47 -19.10 0.76
N ALA A 74 -9.28 -19.15 2.10
CA ALA A 74 -10.30 -18.94 3.13
C ALA A 74 -9.92 -17.80 4.07
N PRO A 75 -10.04 -16.52 3.63
CA PRO A 75 -9.63 -15.35 4.43
C PRO A 75 -10.41 -15.21 5.73
N GLU A 76 -11.65 -15.67 5.78
CA GLU A 76 -12.51 -15.68 6.97
C GLU A 76 -11.94 -16.54 8.10
N SER A 77 -11.03 -17.45 7.82
CA SER A 77 -10.35 -18.25 8.83
C SER A 77 -9.34 -17.44 9.67
N GLY A 78 -8.93 -16.26 9.21
CA GLY A 78 -7.84 -15.48 9.80
C GLY A 78 -6.46 -16.13 9.67
N ALA A 79 -6.36 -17.21 8.87
CA ALA A 79 -5.12 -17.92 8.63
C ALA A 79 -4.41 -17.42 7.36
N GLY A 80 -3.11 -17.16 7.49
CA GLY A 80 -2.28 -16.51 6.48
C GLY A 80 -1.87 -15.11 6.92
N PHE A 81 -0.81 -14.59 6.31
CA PHE A 81 -0.23 -13.31 6.73
C PHE A 81 -1.23 -12.15 6.60
N GLU A 82 -1.80 -11.97 5.40
CA GLU A 82 -2.73 -10.85 5.16
C GLU A 82 -4.08 -11.06 5.84
N ALA A 83 -4.57 -12.30 5.93
CA ALA A 83 -5.79 -12.58 6.69
C ALA A 83 -5.60 -12.23 8.18
N ALA A 84 -4.45 -12.55 8.79
CA ALA A 84 -4.14 -12.18 10.16
C ALA A 84 -3.99 -10.67 10.35
N VAL A 85 -3.30 -9.98 9.44
CA VAL A 85 -3.18 -8.50 9.45
C VAL A 85 -4.56 -7.85 9.36
N ALA A 86 -5.44 -8.35 8.49
CA ALA A 86 -6.79 -7.80 8.33
C ALA A 86 -7.59 -7.85 9.63
N TYR A 87 -7.56 -8.98 10.35
CA TYR A 87 -8.26 -9.11 11.63
C TYR A 87 -7.59 -8.31 12.76
N ALA A 88 -6.25 -8.18 12.77
CA ALA A 88 -5.56 -7.32 13.72
C ALA A 88 -5.96 -5.85 13.52
N VAL A 89 -5.99 -5.37 12.28
CA VAL A 89 -6.46 -4.01 11.95
C VAL A 89 -7.95 -3.84 12.31
N ALA A 90 -8.80 -4.81 12.00
CA ALA A 90 -10.22 -4.76 12.38
C ALA A 90 -10.40 -4.67 13.90
N THR A 91 -9.63 -5.43 14.67
CA THR A 91 -9.64 -5.41 16.13
C THR A 91 -9.19 -4.05 16.69
N GLU A 92 -8.11 -3.47 16.13
CA GLU A 92 -7.61 -2.16 16.52
C GLU A 92 -8.63 -1.04 16.22
N LEU A 93 -9.41 -1.19 15.14
CA LEU A 93 -10.52 -0.29 14.81
C LEU A 93 -11.80 -0.57 15.64
N GLY A 94 -11.79 -1.56 16.54
CA GLY A 94 -12.90 -1.89 17.43
C GLY A 94 -13.99 -2.78 16.83
N PHE A 95 -13.74 -3.43 15.68
CA PHE A 95 -14.67 -4.40 15.10
C PHE A 95 -14.44 -5.79 15.67
N ALA A 96 -15.52 -6.48 15.99
CA ALA A 96 -15.47 -7.91 16.29
C ALA A 96 -15.35 -8.74 15.00
N ALA A 97 -14.84 -9.97 15.10
CA ALA A 97 -14.66 -10.82 13.92
C ALA A 97 -15.98 -11.11 13.17
N GLU A 98 -17.09 -11.18 13.87
CA GLU A 98 -18.43 -11.34 13.29
C GLU A 98 -18.97 -10.10 12.55
N ASP A 99 -18.30 -8.97 12.72
CA ASP A 99 -18.62 -7.72 12.01
C ASP A 99 -17.79 -7.55 10.73
N VAL A 100 -16.84 -8.45 10.51
CA VAL A 100 -16.01 -8.49 9.29
C VAL A 100 -16.69 -9.34 8.22
N SER A 101 -16.77 -8.82 7.00
CA SER A 101 -17.19 -9.55 5.81
C SER A 101 -16.10 -9.50 4.75
N TRP A 102 -15.98 -10.58 3.96
CA TRP A 102 -14.97 -10.66 2.92
C TRP A 102 -15.55 -10.46 1.51
N VAL A 103 -14.87 -9.66 0.71
CA VAL A 103 -15.14 -9.40 -0.70
C VAL A 103 -14.00 -9.98 -1.54
N ARG A 104 -14.30 -10.50 -2.72
CA ARG A 104 -13.29 -11.06 -3.62
C ARG A 104 -13.09 -10.15 -4.82
N THR A 105 -11.83 -9.84 -5.16
CA THR A 105 -11.49 -8.93 -6.25
C THR A 105 -10.38 -9.49 -7.12
N THR A 106 -10.34 -9.06 -8.37
CA THR A 106 -9.11 -9.22 -9.18
C THR A 106 -8.12 -8.11 -8.78
N PHE A 107 -6.82 -8.37 -8.97
CA PHE A 107 -5.77 -7.43 -8.60
C PHE A 107 -5.93 -6.07 -9.31
N ASP A 108 -5.99 -6.07 -10.64
CA ASP A 108 -6.13 -4.86 -11.45
C ASP A 108 -7.49 -4.19 -11.30
N GLY A 109 -8.55 -4.96 -11.04
CA GLY A 109 -9.88 -4.42 -10.72
C GLY A 109 -9.88 -3.59 -9.43
N ALA A 110 -9.13 -4.03 -8.42
CA ALA A 110 -9.02 -3.29 -7.17
C ALA A 110 -8.27 -1.96 -7.32
N ILE A 111 -7.23 -1.87 -8.16
CA ILE A 111 -6.47 -0.63 -8.40
C ILE A 111 -7.14 0.31 -9.41
N THR A 112 -8.17 -0.14 -10.13
CA THR A 112 -8.89 0.69 -11.09
C THR A 112 -9.61 1.84 -10.38
N PRO A 113 -9.57 3.10 -10.89
CA PRO A 113 -10.28 4.23 -10.28
C PRO A 113 -11.78 3.98 -10.15
N GLY A 114 -12.40 4.51 -9.09
CA GLY A 114 -13.85 4.48 -8.88
C GLY A 114 -14.28 3.97 -7.52
N ALA A 115 -15.59 3.86 -7.34
CA ALA A 115 -16.17 3.34 -6.10
C ALA A 115 -15.78 1.88 -5.89
N LYS A 116 -15.59 1.51 -4.61
CA LYS A 116 -15.28 0.15 -4.18
C LYS A 116 -16.47 -0.43 -3.42
N ASP A 117 -16.56 -1.75 -3.43
CA ASP A 117 -17.52 -2.54 -2.66
C ASP A 117 -16.90 -3.09 -1.37
N PHE A 118 -15.74 -2.57 -0.99
CA PHE A 118 -14.99 -2.89 0.23
C PHE A 118 -14.51 -1.60 0.92
N ASP A 119 -14.28 -1.69 2.21
CA ASP A 119 -13.70 -0.62 3.02
C ASP A 119 -12.18 -0.53 2.83
N PHE A 120 -11.49 -1.68 2.82
CA PHE A 120 -10.10 -1.79 2.40
C PHE A 120 -9.78 -3.19 1.84
N ASN A 121 -8.66 -3.31 1.13
CA ASN A 121 -8.22 -4.53 0.45
C ASN A 121 -6.77 -4.85 0.77
N LEU A 122 -6.47 -6.14 1.02
CA LEU A 122 -5.11 -6.68 1.14
C LEU A 122 -4.89 -7.70 0.03
N GLN A 123 -3.94 -7.43 -0.83
CA GLN A 123 -3.55 -8.31 -1.95
C GLN A 123 -2.15 -7.93 -2.44
N GLN A 124 -1.20 -7.77 -1.50
CA GLN A 124 0.20 -7.40 -1.76
C GLN A 124 0.34 -6.13 -2.64
N PHE A 125 -0.51 -5.13 -2.41
CA PHE A 125 -0.47 -3.90 -3.20
C PHE A 125 0.73 -3.04 -2.82
N SER A 126 1.74 -2.97 -3.69
CA SER A 126 2.84 -2.02 -3.55
C SER A 126 2.32 -0.59 -3.65
N ILE A 127 2.73 0.23 -2.70
CA ILE A 127 2.42 1.66 -2.64
C ILE A 127 3.26 2.37 -3.70
N THR A 128 2.64 2.84 -4.79
CA THR A 128 3.31 3.62 -5.84
C THR A 128 2.61 4.95 -6.05
N GLU A 129 3.35 5.96 -6.52
CA GLU A 129 2.76 7.28 -6.82
C GLU A 129 1.72 7.19 -7.95
N GLU A 130 1.90 6.29 -8.90
CA GLU A 130 0.91 6.02 -9.95
C GLU A 130 -0.40 5.52 -9.37
N ARG A 131 -0.35 4.50 -8.49
CA ARG A 131 -1.54 3.95 -7.84
C ARG A 131 -2.22 4.94 -6.90
N LYS A 132 -1.44 5.78 -6.20
CA LYS A 132 -1.99 6.86 -5.35
C LYS A 132 -2.82 7.90 -6.12
N ALA A 133 -2.66 8.00 -7.43
CA ALA A 133 -3.52 8.85 -8.25
C ALA A 133 -4.96 8.30 -8.35
N ALA A 134 -5.14 6.98 -8.24
CA ALA A 134 -6.41 6.26 -8.43
C ALA A 134 -7.06 5.77 -7.15
N VAL A 135 -6.26 5.45 -6.13
CA VAL A 135 -6.67 4.82 -4.86
C VAL A 135 -5.90 5.44 -3.70
N ASP A 136 -6.36 5.20 -2.48
CA ASP A 136 -5.60 5.53 -1.27
C ASP A 136 -4.92 4.29 -0.70
N PHE A 137 -3.91 4.51 0.13
CA PHE A 137 -3.19 3.47 0.86
C PHE A 137 -3.05 3.83 2.34
N SER A 138 -3.05 2.81 3.17
CA SER A 138 -2.64 2.92 4.57
C SER A 138 -1.13 3.14 4.70
N SER A 139 -0.65 3.33 5.94
CA SER A 139 0.74 3.07 6.30
C SER A 139 1.14 1.66 5.84
N PRO A 140 2.42 1.43 5.41
CA PRO A 140 2.84 0.11 4.93
C PRO A 140 2.72 -0.93 6.04
N TYR A 141 2.21 -2.13 5.74
CA TYR A 141 2.19 -3.25 6.69
C TYR A 141 3.30 -4.28 6.45
N TYR A 142 3.92 -4.28 5.28
CA TYR A 142 5.02 -5.18 4.92
C TYR A 142 5.90 -4.56 3.83
N SER A 143 7.10 -5.10 3.66
CA SER A 143 7.99 -4.78 2.54
C SER A 143 8.66 -6.05 2.05
N ALA A 144 8.56 -6.34 0.76
CA ALA A 144 9.14 -7.52 0.14
C ALA A 144 10.05 -7.16 -1.04
N PRO A 145 11.20 -7.82 -1.19
CA PRO A 145 11.91 -7.84 -2.46
C PRO A 145 11.17 -8.73 -3.46
N GLN A 146 11.38 -8.49 -4.75
CA GLN A 146 10.89 -9.35 -5.82
C GLN A 146 11.94 -10.40 -6.18
N ALA A 147 11.50 -11.55 -6.70
CA ALA A 147 12.36 -12.66 -7.06
C ALA A 147 11.87 -13.37 -8.33
N ILE A 148 12.78 -14.09 -8.99
CA ILE A 148 12.47 -14.90 -10.16
C ILE A 148 12.35 -16.35 -9.73
N VAL A 149 11.20 -16.96 -10.02
CA VAL A 149 10.94 -18.40 -9.90
C VAL A 149 11.14 -19.08 -11.23
N SER A 150 11.80 -20.23 -11.24
CA SER A 150 11.95 -21.11 -12.38
C SER A 150 11.98 -22.57 -11.93
N TYR A 151 12.53 -23.49 -12.72
CA TYR A 151 12.64 -24.90 -12.43
C TYR A 151 14.02 -25.44 -12.80
N THR A 152 14.42 -26.53 -12.18
CA THR A 152 15.69 -27.24 -12.47
C THR A 152 15.71 -27.71 -13.92
N GLY A 153 16.75 -27.38 -14.66
CA GLY A 153 16.90 -27.63 -16.07
C GLY A 153 16.32 -26.52 -16.98
N SER A 154 15.84 -25.42 -16.41
CA SER A 154 15.39 -24.26 -17.18
C SER A 154 16.56 -23.54 -17.87
N PRO A 155 16.30 -22.76 -18.93
CA PRO A 155 17.35 -21.97 -19.61
C PRO A 155 18.02 -20.93 -18.72
N ILE A 156 17.39 -20.56 -17.59
CA ILE A 156 17.87 -19.51 -16.67
C ILE A 156 18.41 -20.09 -15.35
N GLU A 157 18.46 -21.41 -15.20
CA GLU A 157 19.08 -22.04 -14.00
C GLU A 157 20.56 -21.67 -13.90
N GLY A 158 20.97 -21.23 -12.71
CA GLY A 158 22.36 -20.90 -12.41
C GLY A 158 22.83 -19.54 -12.95
N LEU A 159 22.00 -18.78 -13.66
CA LEU A 159 22.30 -17.40 -14.00
C LEU A 159 22.22 -16.52 -12.72
N THR A 160 23.17 -15.58 -12.60
CA THR A 160 23.33 -14.81 -11.35
C THR A 160 23.35 -13.32 -11.55
N THR A 161 23.29 -12.86 -12.79
CA THR A 161 23.36 -11.45 -13.13
C THR A 161 22.18 -11.01 -13.99
N ILE A 162 21.81 -9.74 -13.87
CA ILE A 162 20.76 -9.12 -14.69
C ILE A 162 21.12 -9.24 -16.19
N GLU A 163 22.41 -9.06 -16.54
CA GLU A 163 22.86 -9.11 -17.94
C GLU A 163 22.65 -10.49 -18.57
N GLU A 164 22.92 -11.57 -17.82
CA GLU A 164 22.71 -12.95 -18.30
C GLU A 164 21.23 -13.27 -18.50
N LEU A 165 20.34 -12.62 -17.74
CA LEU A 165 18.89 -12.80 -17.80
C LEU A 165 18.21 -11.95 -18.88
N LYS A 166 18.96 -11.03 -19.51
CA LYS A 166 18.43 -10.30 -20.67
C LYS A 166 18.10 -11.28 -21.80
N GLY A 167 16.89 -11.20 -22.31
CA GLY A 167 16.40 -12.11 -23.34
C GLY A 167 15.70 -13.36 -22.80
N ALA A 168 15.70 -13.61 -21.48
CA ALA A 168 14.83 -14.60 -20.86
C ALA A 168 13.36 -14.21 -21.04
N LYS A 169 12.52 -15.18 -21.29
CA LYS A 169 11.07 -14.99 -21.36
C LYS A 169 10.52 -14.95 -19.95
N LEU A 170 10.36 -13.76 -19.41
CA LEU A 170 9.83 -13.56 -18.06
C LEU A 170 8.38 -13.13 -18.09
N GLY A 171 7.61 -13.57 -17.10
CA GLY A 171 6.20 -13.20 -16.96
C GLY A 171 5.82 -12.88 -15.52
N ALA A 172 4.73 -12.13 -15.37
CA ALA A 172 4.15 -11.76 -14.08
C ALA A 172 2.65 -11.48 -14.21
N GLY A 173 1.97 -11.25 -13.10
CA GLY A 173 0.57 -10.84 -13.09
C GLY A 173 0.37 -9.46 -13.72
N VAL A 174 -0.72 -9.28 -14.45
CA VAL A 174 -1.10 -7.99 -15.03
C VAL A 174 -1.29 -6.93 -13.93
N GLY A 175 -0.82 -5.71 -14.17
CA GLY A 175 -0.94 -4.58 -13.24
C GLY A 175 -0.03 -4.64 -12.01
N THR A 176 0.87 -5.64 -11.90
CA THR A 176 1.82 -5.76 -10.79
C THR A 176 3.11 -4.98 -11.02
N THR A 177 3.77 -4.54 -9.94
CA THR A 177 5.13 -3.99 -10.01
C THR A 177 6.14 -5.02 -10.49
N SER A 178 5.87 -6.32 -10.30
CA SER A 178 6.67 -7.41 -10.86
C SER A 178 6.65 -7.45 -12.39
N LEU A 179 5.50 -7.13 -13.02
CA LEU A 179 5.41 -7.00 -14.47
C LEU A 179 6.25 -5.82 -14.97
N ASP A 180 6.16 -4.67 -14.29
CA ASP A 180 6.92 -3.47 -14.62
C ASP A 180 8.43 -3.68 -14.43
N ALA A 181 8.83 -4.44 -13.40
CA ALA A 181 10.22 -4.77 -13.13
C ALA A 181 10.87 -5.54 -14.28
N ILE A 182 10.14 -6.40 -14.98
CA ILE A 182 10.67 -7.12 -16.16
C ILE A 182 11.14 -6.13 -17.22
N SER A 183 10.35 -5.10 -17.51
CA SER A 183 10.70 -4.08 -18.49
C SER A 183 11.82 -3.16 -17.99
N THR A 184 11.75 -2.72 -16.74
CA THR A 184 12.66 -1.70 -16.19
C THR A 184 14.02 -2.25 -15.80
N VAL A 185 14.09 -3.48 -15.25
CA VAL A 185 15.32 -4.11 -14.79
C VAL A 185 16.02 -4.87 -15.91
N PHE A 186 15.28 -5.66 -16.69
CA PHE A 186 15.87 -6.53 -17.72
C PHE A 186 15.81 -5.91 -19.12
N GLY A 187 15.00 -4.86 -19.34
CA GLY A 187 14.80 -4.28 -20.68
C GLY A 187 14.08 -5.24 -21.64
N SER A 188 13.39 -6.25 -21.12
CA SER A 188 12.67 -7.29 -21.87
C SER A 188 11.18 -6.98 -21.94
N GLU A 189 10.50 -7.45 -22.99
CA GLU A 189 9.04 -7.37 -23.04
C GLU A 189 8.44 -8.45 -22.15
N PRO A 190 7.63 -8.09 -21.14
CA PRO A 190 7.07 -9.05 -20.20
C PRO A 190 5.89 -9.81 -20.80
N GLN A 191 5.66 -11.04 -20.34
CA GLN A 191 4.41 -11.74 -20.59
C GLN A 191 3.46 -11.53 -19.41
N ALA A 192 2.32 -10.90 -19.69
CA ALA A 192 1.31 -10.63 -18.68
C ALA A 192 0.31 -11.80 -18.55
N PHE A 193 0.01 -12.16 -17.30
CA PHE A 193 -0.95 -13.21 -16.95
C PHE A 193 -2.02 -12.65 -16.02
N ASN A 194 -3.23 -13.23 -16.06
CA ASN A 194 -4.32 -12.76 -15.20
C ASN A 194 -4.04 -13.00 -13.72
N ASP A 195 -3.29 -14.06 -13.39
CA ASP A 195 -2.94 -14.47 -12.03
C ASP A 195 -1.68 -15.36 -12.00
N ASN A 196 -1.21 -15.70 -10.81
CA ASN A 196 -0.05 -16.55 -10.60
C ASN A 196 -0.28 -17.99 -11.11
N ALA A 197 -1.50 -18.52 -11.04
CA ALA A 197 -1.79 -19.87 -11.53
C ALA A 197 -1.62 -19.98 -13.05
N ALA A 198 -2.05 -18.96 -13.78
CA ALA A 198 -1.85 -18.86 -15.23
C ALA A 198 -0.35 -18.73 -15.59
N ALA A 199 0.42 -17.94 -14.82
CA ALA A 199 1.86 -17.83 -14.99
C ALA A 199 2.59 -19.15 -14.71
N VAL A 200 2.21 -19.88 -13.65
CA VAL A 200 2.73 -21.21 -13.33
C VAL A 200 2.42 -22.23 -14.45
N ALA A 201 1.20 -22.20 -15.00
CA ALA A 201 0.84 -23.04 -16.12
C ALA A 201 1.70 -22.74 -17.35
N ALA A 202 1.96 -21.48 -17.65
CA ALA A 202 2.83 -21.05 -18.74
C ALA A 202 4.29 -21.49 -18.55
N LEU A 203 4.81 -21.40 -17.32
CA LEU A 203 6.15 -21.88 -16.95
C LEU A 203 6.25 -23.39 -17.14
N LYS A 204 5.31 -24.17 -16.62
CA LYS A 204 5.24 -25.63 -16.76
C LYS A 204 5.15 -26.07 -18.22
N ASN A 205 4.54 -25.26 -19.08
CA ASN A 205 4.42 -25.53 -20.52
C ASN A 205 5.62 -25.01 -21.36
N GLY A 206 6.64 -24.42 -20.72
CA GLY A 206 7.82 -23.87 -21.39
C GLY A 206 7.53 -22.65 -22.28
N GLN A 207 6.44 -21.95 -22.01
CA GLN A 207 6.06 -20.72 -22.71
C GLN A 207 6.87 -19.53 -22.21
N ILE A 208 7.22 -19.55 -20.89
CA ILE A 208 8.13 -18.61 -20.24
C ILE A 208 9.26 -19.38 -19.55
N ASP A 209 10.37 -18.69 -19.31
CA ASP A 209 11.55 -19.23 -18.63
C ASP A 209 11.51 -18.97 -17.11
N GLY A 210 10.79 -17.94 -16.67
CA GLY A 210 10.65 -17.60 -15.27
C GLY A 210 9.44 -16.69 -14.96
N ILE A 211 9.04 -16.70 -13.68
CA ILE A 211 7.96 -15.88 -13.13
C ILE A 211 8.60 -14.89 -12.16
N VAL A 212 8.28 -13.60 -12.29
CA VAL A 212 8.68 -12.56 -11.32
C VAL A 212 7.52 -12.32 -10.36
N VAL A 213 7.78 -12.47 -9.06
CA VAL A 213 6.81 -12.30 -7.98
C VAL A 213 7.53 -11.82 -6.71
N ASP A 214 6.77 -11.41 -5.71
CA ASP A 214 7.31 -11.10 -4.39
C ASP A 214 7.94 -12.33 -3.73
N LEU A 215 9.01 -12.14 -2.98
CA LEU A 215 9.81 -13.24 -2.44
C LEU A 215 9.03 -14.27 -1.63
N PRO A 216 8.08 -13.91 -0.72
CA PRO A 216 7.27 -14.93 -0.03
C PRO A 216 6.44 -15.79 -0.99
N THR A 217 5.87 -15.18 -2.03
CA THR A 217 5.19 -15.91 -3.11
C THR A 217 6.17 -16.80 -3.88
N ALA A 218 7.38 -16.32 -4.14
CA ALA A 218 8.40 -17.10 -4.83
C ALA A 218 8.76 -18.39 -4.08
N PHE A 219 8.87 -18.36 -2.74
CA PHE A 219 9.09 -19.57 -1.93
C PHE A 219 7.95 -20.57 -2.04
N TYR A 220 6.70 -20.09 -2.01
CA TYR A 220 5.55 -20.96 -2.20
C TYR A 220 5.53 -21.59 -3.60
N LEU A 221 5.68 -20.78 -4.64
CA LEU A 221 5.65 -21.28 -6.02
C LEU A 221 6.79 -22.29 -6.27
N SER A 222 8.01 -22.01 -5.82
CA SER A 222 9.14 -22.91 -6.01
C SER A 222 9.08 -24.17 -5.14
N GLY A 223 8.52 -24.08 -3.94
CA GLY A 223 8.47 -25.20 -3.01
C GLY A 223 7.25 -26.10 -3.17
N VAL A 224 6.14 -25.61 -3.71
CA VAL A 224 4.85 -26.31 -3.72
C VAL A 224 4.26 -26.42 -5.13
N GLU A 225 4.22 -25.32 -5.90
CA GLU A 225 3.49 -25.27 -7.16
C GLU A 225 4.29 -25.75 -8.36
N VAL A 226 5.60 -25.50 -8.40
CA VAL A 226 6.47 -25.82 -9.54
C VAL A 226 7.31 -27.05 -9.18
N GLU A 227 7.12 -28.16 -9.90
CA GLU A 227 7.93 -29.36 -9.71
C GLU A 227 9.40 -29.07 -10.06
N GLY A 228 10.31 -29.37 -9.11
CA GLY A 228 11.72 -28.99 -9.23
C GLY A 228 11.92 -27.47 -9.23
N GLY A 229 11.01 -26.73 -8.61
CA GLY A 229 11.04 -25.27 -8.55
C GLY A 229 12.29 -24.73 -7.86
N ILE A 230 12.81 -23.66 -8.41
CA ILE A 230 13.98 -22.94 -7.89
C ILE A 230 13.68 -21.44 -7.86
N ILE A 231 14.33 -20.72 -6.94
CA ILE A 231 14.43 -19.27 -6.98
C ILE A 231 15.78 -18.94 -7.63
N VAL A 232 15.74 -18.34 -8.82
CA VAL A 232 16.93 -17.93 -9.58
C VAL A 232 17.69 -16.85 -8.83
N GLY A 233 16.97 -15.86 -8.31
CA GLY A 233 17.51 -14.79 -7.48
C GLY A 233 16.48 -13.69 -7.20
N GLN A 234 16.82 -12.86 -6.20
CA GLN A 234 16.07 -11.65 -5.89
C GLN A 234 16.52 -10.52 -6.82
N LEU A 235 15.59 -9.67 -7.23
CA LEU A 235 15.91 -8.44 -7.93
C LEU A 235 16.64 -7.48 -6.98
N PRO A 236 17.60 -6.69 -7.50
CA PRO A 236 18.21 -5.63 -6.71
C PRO A 236 17.14 -4.64 -6.25
N SER A 237 17.12 -4.32 -4.95
CA SER A 237 16.22 -3.28 -4.43
C SER A 237 16.67 -1.91 -4.94
N THR A 238 15.72 -1.14 -5.47
CA THR A 238 15.94 0.26 -5.92
C THR A 238 15.62 1.27 -4.80
N GLY A 239 15.49 0.82 -3.55
CA GLY A 239 15.13 1.64 -2.40
C GLY A 239 14.68 0.78 -1.22
N ASP A 240 13.62 1.19 -0.54
CA ASP A 240 13.08 0.48 0.63
C ASP A 240 12.32 -0.82 0.30
N GLY A 241 12.42 -1.30 -0.94
CA GLY A 241 11.65 -2.43 -1.45
C GLY A 241 10.21 -2.05 -1.83
N ASP A 242 9.41 -3.05 -2.23
CA ASP A 242 7.98 -2.85 -2.45
C ASP A 242 7.25 -2.83 -1.11
N ASN A 243 6.87 -1.64 -0.66
CA ASN A 243 6.08 -1.44 0.53
C ASN A 243 4.61 -1.74 0.24
N PHE A 244 4.02 -2.72 0.93
CA PHE A 244 2.60 -3.06 0.78
C PHE A 244 1.74 -2.24 1.73
N GLY A 245 0.67 -1.64 1.20
CA GLY A 245 -0.35 -0.92 1.95
C GLY A 245 -1.74 -1.52 1.76
N LEU A 246 -2.60 -1.35 2.76
CA LEU A 246 -4.01 -1.62 2.58
C LEU A 246 -4.58 -0.61 1.59
N LEU A 247 -5.22 -1.11 0.55
CA LEU A 247 -5.78 -0.29 -0.53
C LEU A 247 -7.20 0.14 -0.16
N LEU A 248 -7.51 1.41 -0.33
CA LEU A 248 -8.84 2.00 -0.10
C LEU A 248 -9.33 2.74 -1.35
N ALA A 249 -10.61 3.02 -1.42
CA ALA A 249 -11.12 3.94 -2.42
C ALA A 249 -10.39 5.29 -2.32
N LYS A 250 -10.23 5.99 -3.44
CA LYS A 250 -9.65 7.33 -3.45
C LYS A 250 -10.46 8.28 -2.59
N ASP A 251 -9.76 9.06 -1.76
CA ASP A 251 -10.34 10.00 -0.78
C ASP A 251 -11.28 9.32 0.24
N SER A 252 -10.98 8.07 0.60
CA SER A 252 -11.75 7.35 1.61
C SER A 252 -11.68 8.04 2.97
N PRO A 253 -12.82 8.29 3.64
CA PRO A 253 -12.84 8.96 4.94
C PRO A 253 -12.17 8.16 6.06
N ILE A 254 -11.95 6.86 5.86
CA ILE A 254 -11.34 5.98 6.87
C ILE A 254 -9.83 5.76 6.66
N THR A 255 -9.22 6.28 5.59
CA THR A 255 -7.80 6.06 5.26
C THR A 255 -6.87 6.38 6.43
N SER A 256 -7.11 7.49 7.12
CA SER A 256 -6.29 7.90 8.26
C SER A 256 -6.45 6.95 9.46
N CYS A 257 -7.66 6.48 9.74
CA CYS A 257 -7.92 5.53 10.83
C CYS A 257 -7.30 4.15 10.54
N VAL A 258 -7.41 3.68 9.31
CA VAL A 258 -6.77 2.42 8.88
C VAL A 258 -5.24 2.52 8.99
N SER A 259 -4.66 3.67 8.60
CA SER A 259 -3.22 3.92 8.79
C SER A 259 -2.80 3.89 10.26
N GLN A 260 -3.59 4.54 11.15
CA GLN A 260 -3.32 4.51 12.59
C GLN A 260 -3.40 3.09 13.18
N ALA A 261 -4.37 2.28 12.73
CA ALA A 261 -4.47 0.89 13.16
C ALA A 261 -3.26 0.06 12.72
N VAL A 262 -2.78 0.22 11.49
CA VAL A 262 -1.55 -0.43 11.01
C VAL A 262 -0.34 0.03 11.84
N ASP A 263 -0.24 1.31 12.16
CA ASP A 263 0.85 1.85 12.96
C ASP A 263 0.78 1.36 14.42
N ALA A 264 -0.42 1.18 14.97
CA ALA A 264 -0.63 0.65 16.32
C ALA A 264 -0.23 -0.83 16.43
N ILE A 265 -0.66 -1.70 15.51
CA ILE A 265 -0.25 -3.12 15.52
C ILE A 265 1.26 -3.29 15.27
N ARG A 266 1.89 -2.35 14.54
CA ARG A 266 3.35 -2.31 14.41
C ARG A 266 4.02 -1.88 15.72
N ALA A 267 3.53 -0.82 16.35
CA ALA A 267 4.10 -0.30 17.58
C ALA A 267 3.95 -1.25 18.78
N SER A 268 2.88 -2.06 18.82
CA SER A 268 2.68 -3.11 19.83
C SER A 268 3.59 -4.33 19.63
N GLY A 269 4.16 -4.54 18.43
CA GLY A 269 4.91 -5.75 18.05
C GLY A 269 4.02 -6.86 17.49
N GLU A 270 2.71 -6.69 17.44
CA GLU A 270 1.78 -7.70 16.91
C GLU A 270 2.05 -7.99 15.43
N LEU A 271 2.38 -6.96 14.63
CA LEU A 271 2.73 -7.14 13.22
C LEU A 271 3.99 -7.98 13.03
N ASP A 272 4.98 -7.84 13.93
CA ASP A 272 6.19 -8.66 13.91
C ASP A 272 5.88 -10.13 14.28
N GLU A 273 5.00 -10.36 15.25
CA GLU A 273 4.53 -11.70 15.62
C GLU A 273 3.78 -12.37 14.47
N ILE A 274 2.89 -11.65 13.79
CA ILE A 274 2.17 -12.13 12.60
C ILE A 274 3.17 -12.45 11.48
N THR A 275 4.15 -11.58 11.22
CA THR A 275 5.19 -11.78 10.22
C THR A 275 6.03 -13.02 10.54
N ALA A 276 6.49 -13.16 11.78
CA ALA A 276 7.27 -14.32 12.21
C ALA A 276 6.49 -15.63 12.11
N LYS A 277 5.20 -15.60 12.34
CA LYS A 277 4.34 -16.79 12.25
C LYS A 277 4.13 -17.27 10.82
N TRP A 278 3.94 -16.35 9.87
CA TRP A 278 3.47 -16.70 8.53
C TRP A 278 4.56 -16.61 7.45
N LEU A 279 5.56 -15.72 7.62
CA LEU A 279 6.59 -15.41 6.63
C LEU A 279 8.02 -15.73 7.08
N SER A 280 8.22 -16.34 8.25
CA SER A 280 9.55 -16.53 8.89
C SER A 280 10.49 -17.52 8.19
N THR A 281 10.07 -18.22 7.15
CA THR A 281 10.89 -19.22 6.43
C THR A 281 11.80 -18.60 5.36
N ASP A 282 11.83 -17.28 5.22
CA ASP A 282 12.36 -16.59 4.05
C ASP A 282 13.83 -16.18 4.19
N ALA A 283 14.68 -17.10 4.61
CA ALA A 283 16.11 -16.84 4.65
C ALA A 283 16.80 -17.24 3.34
N GLY A 284 17.10 -16.25 2.45
CA GLY A 284 18.31 -16.37 1.69
C GLY A 284 18.25 -16.80 0.23
N ALA A 285 17.30 -16.32 -0.56
CA ALA A 285 17.51 -16.33 -2.01
C ALA A 285 18.65 -15.34 -2.39
N PRO A 286 19.57 -15.69 -3.29
CA PRO A 286 20.67 -14.81 -3.67
C PRO A 286 20.15 -13.55 -4.39
N VAL A 287 20.78 -12.39 -4.14
CA VAL A 287 20.48 -11.17 -4.88
C VAL A 287 21.23 -11.18 -6.21
N LEU A 288 20.51 -10.94 -7.31
CA LEU A 288 21.09 -10.81 -8.65
C LEU A 288 22.04 -9.58 -8.74
N LYS A 289 23.11 -9.69 -9.51
CA LYS A 289 24.14 -8.66 -9.65
C LYS A 289 24.00 -7.88 -10.94
#